data_4dc74782860bdbff4b2d65505c330b6b
#
_entry.id   4dc74782860bdbff4b2d65505c330b6b
#
_cell.length_a   1.000
_cell.length_b   1.000
_cell.length_c   1.000
_cell.angle_alpha   90.00
_cell.angle_beta   90.00
_cell.angle_gamma   90.00
#
_symmetry.space_group_name_H-M   'P 1'
#
loop_
_entity.id
_entity.type
_entity.pdbx_description
1 polymer ?
#
loop_
_entity_poly.entity_id
_entity_poly.type
_entity_poly.pdbx_seq_one_letter_code
_entity_poly.pdbx_strand_id
1 'polypeptide(L)'
;MIPDFRAIDVLLIEDDPGDILITREAFKHHKIENTLRVAHDGQEGLDYLYQRGPHKGAPRPDLILLDLNLPKYDGHQLLEKIKSDPKLCHIPVVVLTTSAAEEDILRSYRLHANAYVTKPVGFEQFMNVIHQIDEFFVQVVRLPHR
;
A
#
# COMPACT_ATOMS: atom_id res chain seq x y z
N MET A 1 2.60 -24.30 19.06
CA MET A 1 3.34 -23.04 18.79
C MET A 1 2.36 -21.94 18.41
N ILE A 2 2.45 -20.81 19.06
CA ILE A 2 1.62 -19.65 18.72
C ILE A 2 2.20 -19.02 17.47
N PRO A 3 1.39 -18.78 16.43
CA PRO A 3 1.87 -18.05 15.25
C PRO A 3 2.41 -16.66 15.65
N ASP A 4 3.51 -16.28 15.05
CA ASP A 4 4.13 -14.97 15.30
C ASP A 4 3.41 -13.90 14.50
N PHE A 5 2.20 -13.55 14.94
CA PHE A 5 1.45 -12.46 14.34
C PHE A 5 1.88 -11.15 14.97
N ARG A 6 2.51 -10.29 14.20
CA ARG A 6 2.79 -8.94 14.68
C ARG A 6 1.99 -7.92 13.89
N ALA A 7 1.64 -6.83 14.54
CA ALA A 7 1.03 -5.69 13.86
C ALA A 7 2.03 -5.10 12.87
N ILE A 8 1.54 -4.68 11.72
CA ILE A 8 2.38 -4.06 10.68
C ILE A 8 1.97 -2.62 10.45
N ASP A 9 2.91 -1.84 9.94
CA ASP A 9 2.65 -0.48 9.50
C ASP A 9 2.41 -0.49 8.00
N VAL A 10 1.24 0.02 7.59
CA VAL A 10 0.82 0.08 6.20
C VAL A 10 0.75 1.54 5.77
N LEU A 11 1.39 1.85 4.65
CA LEU A 11 1.26 3.15 4.00
C LEU A 11 0.33 3.03 2.80
N LEU A 12 -0.78 3.76 2.84
CA LEU A 12 -1.71 3.88 1.72
C LEU A 12 -1.42 5.18 0.98
N ILE A 13 -1.11 5.09 -0.30
CA ILE A 13 -0.91 6.27 -1.15
C ILE A 13 -2.12 6.36 -2.08
N GLU A 14 -3.04 7.26 -1.74
CA GLU A 14 -4.37 7.34 -2.34
C GLU A 14 -4.93 8.74 -2.13
N ASP A 15 -5.52 9.34 -3.16
CA ASP A 15 -6.10 10.68 -3.06
C ASP A 15 -7.62 10.69 -2.92
N ASP A 16 -8.31 9.59 -3.23
CA ASP A 16 -9.77 9.54 -3.17
C ASP A 16 -10.27 9.37 -1.73
N PRO A 17 -11.01 10.36 -1.18
CA PRO A 17 -11.49 10.28 0.21
C PRO A 17 -12.39 9.08 0.49
N GLY A 18 -13.20 8.67 -0.49
CA GLY A 18 -14.09 7.52 -0.34
C GLY A 18 -13.31 6.22 -0.20
N ASP A 19 -12.30 6.02 -1.04
CA ASP A 19 -11.46 4.82 -1.01
C ASP A 19 -10.60 4.79 0.26
N ILE A 20 -10.12 5.95 0.71
CA ILE A 20 -9.40 6.06 1.97
C ILE A 20 -10.29 5.62 3.13
N LEU A 21 -11.54 6.09 3.17
CA LEU A 21 -12.48 5.75 4.23
C LEU A 21 -12.77 4.26 4.26
N ILE A 22 -13.03 3.65 3.11
CA ILE A 22 -13.28 2.20 3.01
C ILE A 22 -12.08 1.41 3.52
N THR A 23 -10.88 1.81 3.12
CA THR A 23 -9.66 1.13 3.54
C THR A 23 -9.45 1.25 5.06
N ARG A 24 -9.67 2.43 5.64
CA ARG A 24 -9.58 2.63 7.08
C ARG A 24 -10.58 1.75 7.83
N GLU A 25 -11.83 1.69 7.36
CA GLU A 25 -12.86 0.88 8.00
C GLU A 25 -12.51 -0.60 7.93
N ALA A 26 -11.99 -1.07 6.80
CA ALA A 26 -11.59 -2.46 6.65
C ALA A 26 -10.49 -2.84 7.63
N PHE A 27 -9.51 -1.95 7.87
CA PHE A 27 -8.42 -2.21 8.82
C PHE A 27 -8.86 -2.20 10.28
N LYS A 28 -10.00 -1.57 10.61
CA LYS A 28 -10.50 -1.54 11.98
C LYS A 28 -11.07 -2.86 12.47
N HIS A 29 -11.43 -3.75 11.57
CA HIS A 29 -12.16 -4.97 11.90
C HIS A 29 -11.28 -6.21 12.06
N HIS A 30 -10.02 -6.03 12.41
CA HIS A 30 -9.07 -7.12 12.62
C HIS A 30 -8.68 -7.28 14.07
N LYS A 31 -8.39 -8.53 14.45
CA LYS A 31 -7.90 -8.87 15.80
C LYS A 31 -6.54 -8.23 16.09
N ILE A 32 -5.72 -8.06 15.05
CA ILE A 32 -4.43 -7.40 15.16
C ILE A 32 -4.60 -6.01 14.58
N GLU A 33 -4.39 -4.99 15.39
CA GLU A 33 -4.52 -3.61 14.95
C GLU A 33 -3.29 -3.17 14.16
N ASN A 34 -3.37 -3.27 12.84
CA ASN A 34 -2.35 -2.72 11.97
C ASN A 34 -2.50 -1.20 11.89
N THR A 35 -1.39 -0.50 11.83
CA THR A 35 -1.41 0.95 11.69
C THR A 35 -1.51 1.31 10.22
N LEU A 36 -2.54 2.06 9.85
CA LEU A 36 -2.71 2.57 8.50
C LEU A 36 -2.41 4.07 8.50
N ARG A 37 -1.42 4.46 7.70
CA ARG A 37 -1.10 5.86 7.46
C ARG A 37 -1.38 6.19 6.01
N VAL A 38 -1.83 7.42 5.74
CA VAL A 38 -2.28 7.81 4.41
C VAL A 38 -1.43 8.97 3.89
N ALA A 39 -0.95 8.82 2.66
CA ALA A 39 -0.39 9.88 1.86
C ALA A 39 -1.36 10.16 0.71
N HIS A 40 -1.69 11.43 0.50
CA HIS A 40 -2.77 11.82 -0.41
C HIS A 40 -2.30 12.07 -1.84
N ASP A 41 -0.99 12.07 -2.06
CA ASP A 41 -0.40 12.19 -3.39
C ASP A 41 1.01 11.56 -3.38
N GLY A 42 1.61 11.49 -4.57
CA GLY A 42 2.92 10.87 -4.72
C GLY A 42 4.04 11.60 -4.00
N GLN A 43 3.96 12.94 -3.95
CA GLN A 43 4.96 13.74 -3.25
C GLN A 43 4.91 13.48 -1.73
N GLU A 44 3.70 13.47 -1.16
CA GLU A 44 3.53 13.15 0.26
C GLU A 44 4.01 11.72 0.56
N GLY A 45 3.74 10.78 -0.34
CA GLY A 45 4.23 9.41 -0.21
C GLY A 45 5.76 9.35 -0.11
N LEU A 46 6.45 10.06 -1.00
CA LEU A 46 7.92 10.14 -0.96
C LEU A 46 8.41 10.84 0.30
N ASP A 47 7.75 11.93 0.69
CA ASP A 47 8.13 12.65 1.91
C ASP A 47 7.98 11.78 3.14
N TYR A 48 6.92 10.96 3.19
CA TYR A 48 6.75 10.00 4.27
C TYR A 48 7.87 8.95 4.27
N LEU A 49 8.16 8.36 3.12
CA LEU A 49 9.16 7.29 3.02
C LEU A 49 10.57 7.80 3.34
N TYR A 50 10.86 9.04 3.00
CA TYR A 50 12.16 9.65 3.27
C TYR A 50 12.17 10.47 4.57
N GLN A 51 11.08 10.43 5.34
CA GLN A 51 10.96 11.10 6.64
C GLN A 51 11.24 12.61 6.54
N ARG A 52 10.67 13.25 5.53
CA ARG A 52 10.85 14.68 5.27
C ARG A 52 9.69 15.52 5.84
N GLY A 53 9.97 16.74 6.26
CA GLY A 53 8.98 17.70 6.71
C GLY A 53 8.14 17.17 7.88
N PRO A 54 6.81 17.19 7.79
CA PRO A 54 5.95 16.73 8.87
C PRO A 54 6.07 15.23 9.15
N HIS A 55 6.74 14.48 8.29
CA HIS A 55 6.94 13.04 8.44
C HIS A 55 8.29 12.68 9.07
N LYS A 56 8.98 13.65 9.65
CA LYS A 56 10.23 13.40 10.37
C LYS A 56 10.00 12.40 11.48
N GLY A 57 10.79 11.33 11.50
CA GLY A 57 10.65 10.27 12.49
C GLY A 57 9.54 9.25 12.20
N ALA A 58 8.85 9.37 11.07
CA ALA A 58 7.82 8.41 10.69
C ALA A 58 8.41 6.99 10.57
N PRO A 59 7.70 5.95 11.06
CA PRO A 59 8.19 4.60 10.91
C PRO A 59 8.16 4.17 9.45
N ARG A 60 9.15 3.37 9.04
CA ARG A 60 9.16 2.81 7.70
C ARG A 60 8.04 1.78 7.58
N PRO A 61 7.21 1.83 6.53
CA PRO A 61 6.11 0.88 6.41
C PRO A 61 6.60 -0.53 6.10
N ASP A 62 5.82 -1.51 6.52
CA ASP A 62 6.02 -2.92 6.18
C ASP A 62 5.37 -3.28 4.85
N LEU A 63 4.38 -2.50 4.42
CA LEU A 63 3.59 -2.73 3.23
C LEU A 63 3.14 -1.38 2.67
N ILE A 64 3.19 -1.24 1.35
CA ILE A 64 2.66 -0.06 0.66
C ILE A 64 1.49 -0.49 -0.22
N LEU A 65 0.35 0.18 -0.06
CA LEU A 65 -0.79 0.09 -0.97
C LEU A 65 -0.76 1.33 -1.86
N LEU A 66 -0.65 1.16 -3.16
CA LEU A 66 -0.40 2.25 -4.08
C LEU A 66 -1.46 2.32 -5.18
N ASP A 67 -2.16 3.45 -5.28
CA ASP A 67 -2.99 3.73 -6.44
C ASP A 67 -2.12 4.28 -7.58
N LEU A 68 -2.45 3.92 -8.81
CA LEU A 68 -1.74 4.42 -9.98
C LEU A 68 -2.19 5.82 -10.41
N ASN A 69 -3.45 6.17 -10.13
CA ASN A 69 -4.03 7.43 -10.57
C ASN A 69 -3.91 8.51 -9.49
N LEU A 70 -2.70 9.01 -9.30
CA LEU A 70 -2.41 10.01 -8.27
C LEU A 70 -2.16 11.37 -8.89
N PRO A 71 -2.50 12.47 -8.18
CA PRO A 71 -2.05 13.80 -8.59
C PRO A 71 -0.55 13.96 -8.34
N LYS A 72 0.07 14.89 -9.05
CA LYS A 72 1.50 15.27 -8.99
C LYS A 72 2.46 14.23 -9.53
N TYR A 73 2.43 13.01 -9.01
CA TYR A 73 3.25 11.91 -9.49
C TYR A 73 2.35 10.81 -10.03
N ASP A 74 2.66 10.33 -11.23
CA ASP A 74 2.06 9.10 -11.74
C ASP A 74 2.47 7.93 -10.84
N GLY A 75 1.53 7.04 -10.53
CA GLY A 75 1.80 5.90 -9.66
C GLY A 75 2.92 4.99 -10.17
N HIS A 76 3.05 4.82 -11.48
CA HIS A 76 4.15 4.05 -12.05
C HIS A 76 5.51 4.71 -11.79
N GLN A 77 5.59 6.03 -11.88
CA GLN A 77 6.81 6.78 -11.57
C GLN A 77 7.19 6.62 -10.10
N LEU A 78 6.19 6.66 -9.23
CA LEU A 78 6.41 6.47 -7.80
C LEU A 78 6.89 5.05 -7.51
N LEU A 79 6.27 4.05 -8.11
CA LEU A 79 6.67 2.66 -7.99
C LEU A 79 8.12 2.45 -8.42
N GLU A 80 8.51 3.06 -9.55
CA GLU A 80 9.88 2.98 -10.04
C GLU A 80 10.86 3.58 -9.03
N LYS A 81 10.55 4.73 -8.46
CA LYS A 81 11.40 5.37 -7.45
C LYS A 81 11.57 4.48 -6.23
N ILE A 82 10.49 3.91 -5.73
CA ILE A 82 10.54 3.03 -4.56
C ILE A 82 11.37 1.79 -4.84
N LYS A 83 11.15 1.15 -5.96
CA LYS A 83 11.80 -0.14 -6.28
C LYS A 83 13.24 0.01 -6.76
N SER A 84 13.65 1.20 -7.18
CA SER A 84 15.04 1.46 -7.57
C SER A 84 15.90 1.97 -6.41
N ASP A 85 15.30 2.31 -5.28
CA ASP A 85 16.05 2.78 -4.12
C ASP A 85 16.44 1.59 -3.23
N PRO A 86 17.75 1.33 -3.01
CA PRO A 86 18.18 0.21 -2.15
C PRO A 86 17.62 0.25 -0.73
N LYS A 87 17.26 1.43 -0.23
CA LYS A 87 16.69 1.58 1.12
C LYS A 87 15.22 1.23 1.19
N LEU A 88 14.50 1.25 0.06
CA LEU A 88 13.05 1.09 0.00
C LEU A 88 12.61 -0.14 -0.79
N CYS A 89 13.46 -0.65 -1.68
CA CYS A 89 13.06 -1.67 -2.65
C CYS A 89 12.58 -2.98 -2.04
N HIS A 90 12.95 -3.26 -0.79
CA HIS A 90 12.52 -4.48 -0.09
C HIS A 90 11.08 -4.38 0.44
N ILE A 91 10.51 -3.18 0.51
CA ILE A 91 9.14 -3.01 1.01
C ILE A 91 8.16 -3.53 -0.04
N PRO A 92 7.30 -4.50 0.30
CA PRO A 92 6.29 -4.96 -0.64
C PRO A 92 5.35 -3.85 -1.06
N VAL A 93 5.07 -3.76 -2.36
CA VAL A 93 4.10 -2.80 -2.90
C VAL A 93 3.00 -3.56 -3.60
N VAL A 94 1.77 -3.36 -3.14
CA VAL A 94 0.56 -3.85 -3.80
C VAL A 94 -0.08 -2.67 -4.50
N VAL A 95 -0.19 -2.75 -5.82
CA VAL A 95 -0.93 -1.76 -6.60
C VAL A 95 -2.42 -2.03 -6.43
N LEU A 96 -3.18 -1.02 -6.04
CA LEU A 96 -4.62 -1.12 -5.81
C LEU A 96 -5.28 0.03 -6.57
N THR A 97 -5.87 -0.26 -7.72
CA THR A 97 -6.33 0.76 -8.66
C THR A 97 -7.58 0.32 -9.41
N THR A 98 -8.33 1.28 -9.96
CA THR A 98 -9.48 0.96 -10.80
C THR A 98 -9.08 0.50 -12.20
N SER A 99 -7.85 0.73 -12.63
CA SER A 99 -7.40 0.32 -13.95
C SER A 99 -7.27 -1.20 -14.06
N ALA A 100 -7.93 -1.78 -15.06
CA ALA A 100 -7.77 -3.19 -15.43
C ALA A 100 -7.04 -3.33 -16.76
N ALA A 101 -6.41 -2.27 -17.25
CA ALA A 101 -5.71 -2.29 -18.53
C ALA A 101 -4.46 -3.18 -18.45
N GLU A 102 -4.32 -4.10 -19.42
CA GLU A 102 -3.19 -5.03 -19.46
C GLU A 102 -1.84 -4.32 -19.46
N GLU A 103 -1.74 -3.19 -20.15
CA GLU A 103 -0.51 -2.41 -20.19
C GLU A 103 -0.11 -1.86 -18.84
N ASP A 104 -1.09 -1.45 -18.02
CA ASP A 104 -0.83 -0.97 -16.64
C ASP A 104 -0.40 -2.11 -15.76
N ILE A 105 -1.04 -3.26 -15.88
CA ILE A 105 -0.69 -4.47 -15.13
C ILE A 105 0.74 -4.88 -15.47
N LEU A 106 1.03 -5.02 -16.77
CA LEU A 106 2.35 -5.45 -17.22
C LEU A 106 3.45 -4.48 -16.78
N ARG A 107 3.20 -3.18 -16.96
CA ARG A 107 4.16 -2.15 -16.55
C ARG A 107 4.43 -2.18 -15.05
N SER A 108 3.38 -2.39 -14.23
CA SER A 108 3.54 -2.48 -12.78
C SER A 108 4.44 -3.66 -12.39
N TYR A 109 4.25 -4.83 -13.00
CA TYR A 109 5.11 -5.97 -12.71
C TYR A 109 6.54 -5.79 -13.23
N ARG A 110 6.71 -5.13 -14.37
CA ARG A 110 8.05 -4.79 -14.86
C ARG A 110 8.79 -3.84 -13.94
N LEU A 111 8.06 -2.98 -13.24
CA LEU A 111 8.61 -2.07 -12.24
C LEU A 111 8.71 -2.71 -10.86
N HIS A 112 8.51 -4.03 -10.79
CA HIS A 112 8.68 -4.84 -9.59
C HIS A 112 7.61 -4.66 -8.52
N ALA A 113 6.37 -4.34 -8.91
CA ALA A 113 5.25 -4.45 -7.98
C ALA A 113 5.13 -5.90 -7.49
N ASN A 114 4.75 -6.08 -6.25
CA ASN A 114 4.62 -7.39 -5.65
C ASN A 114 3.26 -8.02 -5.95
N ALA A 115 2.24 -7.19 -6.16
CA ALA A 115 0.92 -7.64 -6.60
C ALA A 115 0.17 -6.48 -7.24
N TYR A 116 -0.83 -6.82 -8.04
CA TYR A 116 -1.69 -5.85 -8.71
C TYR A 116 -3.14 -6.27 -8.46
N VAL A 117 -3.92 -5.40 -7.86
CA VAL A 117 -5.30 -5.66 -7.51
C VAL A 117 -6.19 -4.57 -8.10
N THR A 118 -7.19 -4.97 -8.88
CA THR A 118 -8.17 -4.03 -9.42
C THR A 118 -9.22 -3.75 -8.36
N LYS A 119 -9.47 -2.46 -8.08
CA LYS A 119 -10.49 -2.07 -7.11
C LYS A 119 -11.88 -2.48 -7.60
N PRO A 120 -12.66 -3.21 -6.81
CA PRO A 120 -14.05 -3.48 -7.14
C PRO A 120 -14.89 -2.20 -7.07
N VAL A 121 -16.03 -2.21 -7.77
CA VAL A 121 -16.94 -1.06 -7.79
C VAL A 121 -17.78 -0.97 -6.51
N GLY A 122 -18.21 -2.10 -5.98
CA GLY A 122 -19.10 -2.13 -4.81
C GLY A 122 -18.36 -1.92 -3.49
N PHE A 123 -19.01 -1.25 -2.54
CA PHE A 123 -18.45 -1.00 -1.21
C PHE A 123 -18.06 -2.29 -0.50
N GLU A 124 -18.96 -3.27 -0.45
CA GLU A 124 -18.69 -4.53 0.26
C GLU A 124 -17.59 -5.33 -0.40
N GLN A 125 -17.56 -5.38 -1.73
CA GLN A 125 -16.54 -6.08 -2.47
C GLN A 125 -15.17 -5.43 -2.25
N PHE A 126 -15.11 -4.10 -2.23
CA PHE A 126 -13.87 -3.37 -1.97
C PHE A 126 -13.37 -3.68 -0.56
N MET A 127 -14.27 -3.61 0.44
CA MET A 127 -13.92 -3.91 1.82
C MET A 127 -13.39 -5.33 1.96
N ASN A 128 -14.02 -6.31 1.29
CA ASN A 128 -13.57 -7.69 1.31
C ASN A 128 -12.17 -7.85 0.71
N VAL A 129 -11.88 -7.15 -0.38
CA VAL A 129 -10.54 -7.19 -0.99
C VAL A 129 -9.49 -6.64 -0.02
N ILE A 130 -9.78 -5.54 0.65
CA ILE A 130 -8.85 -4.98 1.63
C ILE A 130 -8.65 -5.95 2.81
N HIS A 131 -9.71 -6.58 3.28
CA HIS A 131 -9.60 -7.60 4.34
C HIS A 131 -8.68 -8.74 3.90
N GLN A 132 -8.81 -9.21 2.66
CA GLN A 132 -7.97 -10.29 2.14
C GLN A 132 -6.51 -9.87 2.06
N ILE A 133 -6.23 -8.64 1.62
CA ILE A 133 -4.86 -8.12 1.57
C ILE A 133 -4.28 -8.07 2.98
N ASP A 134 -5.03 -7.52 3.92
CA ASP A 134 -4.57 -7.39 5.30
C ASP A 134 -4.30 -8.76 5.93
N GLU A 135 -5.24 -9.70 5.80
CA GLU A 135 -5.04 -11.06 6.31
C GLU A 135 -3.84 -11.74 5.68
N PHE A 136 -3.70 -11.62 4.36
CA PHE A 136 -2.61 -12.27 3.63
C PHE A 136 -1.25 -11.78 4.12
N PHE A 137 -1.08 -10.48 4.26
CA PHE A 137 0.20 -9.90 4.64
C PHE A 137 0.48 -9.99 6.14
N VAL A 138 -0.54 -10.21 6.97
CA VAL A 138 -0.36 -10.39 8.42
C VAL A 138 -0.22 -11.87 8.79
N GLN A 139 -1.07 -12.74 8.21
CA GLN A 139 -1.19 -14.11 8.67
C GLN A 139 -0.48 -15.14 7.77
N VAL A 140 -0.31 -14.83 6.49
CA VAL A 140 0.19 -15.80 5.52
C VAL A 140 1.66 -15.55 5.15
N VAL A 141 2.01 -14.31 4.81
CA VAL A 141 3.37 -14.01 4.35
C VAL A 141 4.27 -13.59 5.49
N ARG A 142 5.57 -13.81 5.29
CA ARG A 142 6.62 -13.31 6.18
C ARG A 142 7.19 -12.04 5.56
N LEU A 143 7.06 -10.93 6.30
CA LEU A 143 7.60 -9.66 5.85
C LEU A 143 9.01 -9.42 6.40
N PRO A 144 9.88 -8.71 5.65
CA PRO A 144 11.20 -8.37 6.17
C PRO A 144 11.09 -7.48 7.40
N HIS A 145 12.03 -7.62 8.32
CA HIS A 145 12.14 -6.68 9.42
C HIS A 145 12.71 -5.35 8.91
N ARG A 146 12.21 -4.28 9.49
CA ARG A 146 12.61 -2.93 9.15
C ARG A 146 13.96 -2.60 9.78
#